data_9d251148149d287b1f4d77353038b4d4
#
_entry.id   9d251148149d287b1f4d77353038b4d4
#
_cell.length_a   1.000
_cell.length_b   1.000
_cell.length_c   1.000
_cell.angle_alpha   90.00
_cell.angle_beta   90.00
_cell.angle_gamma   90.00
#
_symmetry.space_group_name_H-M   'P 1'
#
loop_
_entity.id
_entity.type
_entity.pdbx_description
1 polymer ?
#
loop_
_entity_poly.entity_id
_entity_poly.type
_entity_poly.pdbx_seq_one_letter_code
_entity_poly.pdbx_strand_id
1 'polypeptide(L)'
;MKNNLKKLLCAALSTAMIAGSIVLPMTASADDTTGGNYAVTLDGNTATIHSSSNAYAIIASYDSDNGTLQKLDYQQVSDGSKINVPSGARIMLWDSLQNMRPLLIEPVNVPRKMWKFDFGDSDNVATGYYSVTKDTAYSTNTTKTSDGKKFGLLGTDEKAYEVGTHIDGIDTQEGQVVVVNSGKKNTVTSATDDFLGAVGGAPIKGEPAIEGDYPIRFSMDAENDHYYKVKVYVTGLDQTKDAIATVFSERRHPIVTEEKIAAGETKEVEFTATLQNVYIKGRDGAKDFTYADDMLNVVAVGDNVAISAIEVEEVEACPTVWMYTDSTGCDYAALQPFFPLQNYGGTGTFLSKYLPTGVAISNKGDGGINATDSAHWNAANANIGKGDFVYVQYGHNHKDDGPLGYLKAIPKYYEKAHSVGATTIYV
;
A
#
# COMPACT_ATOMS: atom_id res chain seq x y z
N MET A 1 15.85 28.07 17.18
CA MET A 1 16.73 27.86 16.01
C MET A 1 16.16 26.86 15.00
N LYS A 2 15.70 25.65 15.39
CA LYS A 2 15.14 24.64 14.43
C LYS A 2 13.95 25.12 13.56
N ASN A 3 13.04 25.94 14.11
CA ASN A 3 11.86 26.42 13.34
C ASN A 3 12.19 27.50 12.29
N ASN A 4 13.23 28.28 12.51
CA ASN A 4 13.66 29.32 11.55
C ASN A 4 14.45 28.71 10.40
N LEU A 5 15.20 27.63 10.67
CA LEU A 5 15.92 26.88 9.65
C LEU A 5 14.96 26.21 8.66
N LYS A 6 13.87 25.60 9.16
CA LYS A 6 12.83 25.01 8.29
C LYS A 6 12.14 26.05 7.38
N LYS A 7 11.85 27.24 7.89
CA LYS A 7 11.25 28.34 7.09
C LYS A 7 12.21 28.88 6.03
N LEU A 8 13.49 29.01 6.35
CA LEU A 8 14.51 29.44 5.39
C LEU A 8 14.79 28.40 4.31
N LEU A 9 14.83 27.12 4.69
CA LEU A 9 14.95 26.00 3.76
C LEU A 9 13.77 25.93 2.78
N CYS A 10 12.54 26.10 3.26
CA CYS A 10 11.36 26.14 2.40
C CYS A 10 11.40 27.30 1.39
N ALA A 11 11.90 28.47 1.78
CA ALA A 11 12.02 29.63 0.89
C ALA A 11 13.10 29.45 -0.18
N ALA A 12 14.23 28.80 0.14
CA ALA A 12 15.30 28.52 -0.82
C ALA A 12 14.91 27.42 -1.83
N LEU A 13 14.09 26.45 -1.41
CA LEU A 13 13.59 25.39 -2.28
C LEU A 13 12.51 25.86 -3.25
N SER A 14 11.69 26.85 -2.88
CA SER A 14 10.65 27.39 -3.76
C SER A 14 11.19 28.14 -4.98
N THR A 15 12.40 28.65 -4.93
CA THR A 15 13.04 29.36 -6.04
C THR A 15 13.70 28.42 -7.06
N ALA A 16 13.94 27.16 -6.71
CA ALA A 16 14.54 26.16 -7.61
C ALA A 16 13.51 25.38 -8.46
N MET A 17 12.22 25.70 -8.35
CA MET A 17 11.13 24.91 -8.93
C MET A 17 10.72 25.26 -10.37
N ILE A 18 11.47 26.08 -11.10
CA ILE A 18 11.11 26.43 -12.49
C ILE A 18 12.14 25.88 -13.45
N ALA A 19 12.09 24.58 -13.75
CA ALA A 19 12.58 24.02 -15.01
C ALA A 19 12.14 22.54 -15.18
N GLY A 20 11.36 22.34 -16.13
CA GLY A 20 11.06 21.27 -17.09
C GLY A 20 11.38 19.81 -16.82
N SER A 21 10.36 19.01 -17.06
CA SER A 21 10.39 17.54 -17.10
C SER A 21 11.05 17.06 -18.41
N ILE A 22 12.18 16.35 -18.32
CA ILE A 22 12.63 15.40 -19.34
C ILE A 22 13.29 14.22 -18.62
N VAL A 23 12.78 13.02 -18.86
CA VAL A 23 13.33 11.75 -18.34
C VAL A 23 14.43 11.28 -19.25
N LEU A 24 15.67 11.32 -18.78
CA LEU A 24 16.81 10.59 -19.35
C LEU A 24 17.54 9.90 -18.19
N PRO A 25 18.21 8.75 -18.41
CA PRO A 25 19.03 8.15 -17.37
C PRO A 25 20.20 9.10 -17.08
N MET A 26 20.15 9.77 -15.92
CA MET A 26 21.12 10.79 -15.59
C MET A 26 22.10 10.29 -14.52
N THR A 27 23.30 10.03 -14.96
CA THR A 27 24.46 10.27 -14.13
C THR A 27 24.68 11.78 -14.15
N ALA A 28 24.24 12.50 -13.10
CA ALA A 28 24.55 13.90 -12.96
C ALA A 28 26.01 14.03 -12.50
N SER A 29 26.91 14.26 -13.43
CA SER A 29 28.29 14.65 -13.16
C SER A 29 28.36 16.18 -13.18
N ALA A 30 28.74 16.78 -12.09
CA ALA A 30 29.03 18.22 -12.04
C ALA A 30 30.36 18.49 -12.77
N ASP A 31 30.30 19.25 -13.85
CA ASP A 31 31.51 19.75 -14.51
C ASP A 31 32.06 20.98 -13.73
N ASP A 32 33.35 21.04 -13.62
CA ASP A 32 34.15 21.73 -12.63
C ASP A 32 34.23 23.25 -12.83
N THR A 33 33.65 24.03 -11.92
CA THR A 33 34.08 25.43 -11.73
C THR A 33 34.49 25.77 -10.30
N THR A 34 34.53 24.78 -9.38
CA THR A 34 34.87 25.03 -7.95
C THR A 34 35.84 24.01 -7.34
N GLY A 35 36.60 23.26 -8.12
CA GLY A 35 37.75 22.47 -7.63
C GLY A 35 37.42 21.26 -6.75
N GLY A 36 36.17 20.78 -6.70
CA GLY A 36 35.77 19.60 -5.94
C GLY A 36 34.79 18.75 -6.74
N ASN A 37 35.10 17.47 -6.94
CA ASN A 37 34.19 16.53 -7.57
C ASN A 37 33.11 16.11 -6.60
N TYR A 38 31.87 16.55 -6.83
CA TYR A 38 30.69 16.10 -6.07
C TYR A 38 29.73 15.41 -7.04
N ALA A 39 29.31 14.20 -6.67
CA ALA A 39 28.32 13.46 -7.42
C ALA A 39 27.48 12.57 -6.49
N VAL A 40 26.32 12.18 -6.95
CA VAL A 40 25.49 11.16 -6.31
C VAL A 40 25.14 10.11 -7.37
N THR A 41 25.46 8.86 -7.06
CA THR A 41 25.04 7.72 -7.89
C THR A 41 23.93 6.97 -7.19
N LEU A 42 22.93 6.52 -7.97
CA LEU A 42 21.79 5.77 -7.46
C LEU A 42 21.87 4.30 -7.85
N ASP A 43 21.59 3.43 -6.89
CA ASP A 43 21.30 2.02 -7.09
C ASP A 43 19.98 1.72 -6.37
N GLY A 44 18.90 1.71 -7.13
CA GLY A 44 17.53 1.71 -6.57
C GLY A 44 17.32 2.92 -5.64
N ASN A 45 16.93 2.64 -4.40
CA ASN A 45 16.74 3.63 -3.35
C ASN A 45 18.00 3.91 -2.52
N THR A 46 19.16 3.39 -2.93
CA THR A 46 20.44 3.66 -2.26
C THR A 46 21.22 4.71 -3.04
N ALA A 47 21.46 5.85 -2.42
CA ALA A 47 22.33 6.88 -2.97
C ALA A 47 23.74 6.72 -2.41
N THR A 48 24.74 6.62 -3.29
CA THR A 48 26.15 6.69 -2.93
C THR A 48 26.67 8.09 -3.21
N ILE A 49 27.24 8.71 -2.20
CA ILE A 49 27.77 10.07 -2.25
C ILE A 49 29.23 10.04 -2.67
N HIS A 50 29.58 10.83 -3.65
CA HIS A 50 30.96 11.12 -4.05
C HIS A 50 31.26 12.55 -3.70
N SER A 51 32.24 12.80 -2.83
CA SER A 51 32.54 14.15 -2.35
C SER A 51 34.01 14.30 -2.00
N SER A 52 34.61 15.43 -2.39
CA SER A 52 35.99 15.76 -2.04
C SER A 52 36.14 16.29 -0.60
N SER A 53 35.04 16.55 0.09
CA SER A 53 35.02 17.00 1.50
C SER A 53 33.72 16.58 2.17
N ASN A 54 33.63 16.73 3.50
CA ASN A 54 32.38 16.53 4.21
C ASN A 54 31.30 17.46 3.67
N ALA A 55 30.10 16.94 3.50
CA ALA A 55 28.94 17.64 2.98
C ALA A 55 27.69 17.29 3.82
N TYR A 56 26.59 17.95 3.53
CA TYR A 56 25.26 17.58 4.02
C TYR A 56 24.41 17.13 2.85
N ALA A 57 23.91 15.90 2.93
CA ALA A 57 22.86 15.44 2.04
C ALA A 57 21.51 15.95 2.56
N ILE A 58 20.82 16.68 1.72
CA ILE A 58 19.45 17.18 1.97
C ILE A 58 18.53 16.33 1.10
N ILE A 59 17.57 15.66 1.73
CA ILE A 59 16.62 14.75 1.08
C ILE A 59 15.24 15.38 1.20
N ALA A 60 14.65 15.72 0.07
CA ALA A 60 13.33 16.35 0.01
C ALA A 60 12.34 15.41 -0.67
N SER A 61 11.32 14.97 0.07
CA SER A 61 10.22 14.14 -0.45
C SER A 61 9.02 15.03 -0.77
N TYR A 62 8.38 14.76 -1.90
CA TYR A 62 7.27 15.55 -2.42
C TYR A 62 6.05 14.65 -2.66
N ASP A 63 4.88 15.21 -2.41
CA ASP A 63 3.61 14.61 -2.82
C ASP A 63 3.58 14.37 -4.34
N SER A 64 3.12 13.20 -4.76
CA SER A 64 3.12 12.80 -6.18
C SER A 64 2.16 13.62 -7.03
N ASP A 65 1.03 14.02 -6.45
CA ASP A 65 -0.07 14.59 -7.20
C ASP A 65 0.05 16.10 -7.36
N ASN A 66 0.54 16.79 -6.34
CA ASN A 66 0.56 18.24 -6.33
C ASN A 66 1.98 18.85 -6.16
N GLY A 67 3.00 17.99 -6.00
CA GLY A 67 4.39 18.44 -5.83
C GLY A 67 4.67 19.19 -4.51
N THR A 68 3.78 19.10 -3.53
CA THR A 68 3.97 19.74 -2.23
C THR A 68 5.06 19.02 -1.44
N LEU A 69 5.97 19.79 -0.83
CA LEU A 69 7.01 19.24 0.03
C LEU A 69 6.39 18.59 1.27
N GLN A 70 6.52 17.27 1.38
CA GLN A 70 6.00 16.49 2.49
C GLN A 70 7.02 16.34 3.63
N LYS A 71 8.26 16.07 3.27
CA LYS A 71 9.33 15.80 4.24
C LYS A 71 10.64 16.39 3.80
N LEU A 72 11.42 16.82 4.76
CA LEU A 72 12.78 17.27 4.56
C LEU A 72 13.68 16.66 5.63
N ASP A 73 14.57 15.78 5.20
CA ASP A 73 15.61 15.19 6.05
C ASP A 73 16.98 15.71 5.65
N TYR A 74 17.94 15.63 6.56
CA TYR A 74 19.32 15.95 6.26
C TYR A 74 20.27 15.14 7.14
N GLN A 75 21.43 14.80 6.58
CA GLN A 75 22.50 14.14 7.33
C GLN A 75 23.87 14.56 6.81
N GLN A 76 24.86 14.52 7.69
CA GLN A 76 26.25 14.73 7.30
C GLN A 76 26.77 13.50 6.57
N VAL A 77 27.45 13.73 5.46
CA VAL A 77 27.98 12.69 4.57
C VAL A 77 29.42 12.99 4.18
N SER A 78 30.15 11.96 3.80
CA SER A 78 31.51 12.02 3.26
C SER A 78 31.59 11.13 2.02
N ASP A 79 32.73 11.13 1.37
CA ASP A 79 32.96 10.26 0.22
C ASP A 79 32.69 8.79 0.54
N GLY A 80 31.98 8.10 -0.36
CA GLY A 80 31.55 6.73 -0.21
C GLY A 80 30.37 6.50 0.74
N SER A 81 29.79 7.53 1.37
CA SER A 81 28.59 7.38 2.21
C SER A 81 27.44 6.84 1.40
N LYS A 82 26.79 5.78 1.92
CA LYS A 82 25.56 5.20 1.35
C LYS A 82 24.39 5.60 2.22
N ILE A 83 23.36 6.17 1.59
CA ILE A 83 22.13 6.61 2.25
C ILE A 83 20.93 5.99 1.57
N ASN A 84 19.97 5.52 2.37
CA ASN A 84 18.69 5.10 1.83
C ASN A 84 17.81 6.33 1.62
N VAL A 85 17.25 6.46 0.42
CA VAL A 85 16.48 7.63 -0.01
C VAL A 85 15.12 7.19 -0.53
N PRO A 86 14.06 7.96 -0.22
CA PRO A 86 12.73 7.62 -0.68
C PRO A 86 12.59 7.65 -2.20
N SER A 87 11.72 6.78 -2.71
CA SER A 87 11.25 6.87 -4.09
C SER A 87 10.65 8.25 -4.36
N GLY A 88 11.02 8.87 -5.48
CA GLY A 88 10.55 10.22 -5.84
C GLY A 88 11.16 11.38 -5.07
N ALA A 89 12.09 11.12 -4.15
CA ALA A 89 12.80 12.18 -3.44
C ALA A 89 13.79 12.91 -4.34
N ARG A 90 14.20 14.10 -3.90
CA ARG A 90 15.31 14.88 -4.49
C ARG A 90 16.45 14.96 -3.50
N ILE A 91 17.66 14.68 -3.97
CA ILE A 91 18.88 14.75 -3.18
C ILE A 91 19.68 15.99 -3.60
N MET A 92 20.01 16.81 -2.64
CA MET A 92 20.92 17.95 -2.78
C MET A 92 22.11 17.74 -1.87
N LEU A 93 23.30 18.16 -2.30
CA LEU A 93 24.47 18.24 -1.43
C LEU A 93 24.78 19.68 -1.13
N TRP A 94 25.02 20.01 0.14
CA TRP A 94 25.38 21.34 0.61
C TRP A 94 26.68 21.29 1.42
N ASP A 95 27.45 22.39 1.35
CA ASP A 95 28.69 22.54 2.11
C ASP A 95 28.47 22.53 3.62
N SER A 96 27.41 23.19 4.06
CA SER A 96 27.01 23.27 5.46
C SER A 96 25.54 23.69 5.60
N LEU A 97 24.96 23.48 6.78
CA LEU A 97 23.64 23.96 7.12
C LEU A 97 23.61 25.47 7.42
N GLN A 98 24.76 26.11 7.64
CA GLN A 98 24.90 27.54 7.88
C GLN A 98 24.96 28.32 6.58
N ASN A 99 25.85 27.90 5.67
CA ASN A 99 26.07 28.60 4.40
C ASN A 99 25.06 28.18 3.32
N MET A 100 24.57 26.95 3.40
CA MET A 100 23.59 26.36 2.46
C MET A 100 24.01 26.51 1.00
N ARG A 101 25.34 26.44 0.73
CA ARG A 101 25.87 26.52 -0.63
C ARG A 101 25.70 25.15 -1.31
N PRO A 102 24.98 25.07 -2.44
CA PRO A 102 24.87 23.85 -3.20
C PRO A 102 26.23 23.37 -3.72
N LEU A 103 26.47 22.09 -3.64
CA LEU A 103 27.65 21.39 -4.17
C LEU A 103 27.34 20.63 -5.44
N LEU A 104 26.07 20.36 -5.71
CA LEU A 104 25.57 19.84 -6.99
C LEU A 104 24.96 21.00 -7.79
N ILE A 105 25.13 20.96 -9.12
CA ILE A 105 24.51 21.91 -10.03
C ILE A 105 23.00 21.78 -10.01
N GLU A 106 22.51 20.52 -10.01
CA GLU A 106 21.10 20.20 -9.94
C GLU A 106 20.85 19.11 -8.90
N PRO A 107 19.66 19.09 -8.26
CA PRO A 107 19.25 17.97 -7.41
C PRO A 107 19.21 16.67 -8.19
N VAL A 108 19.65 15.58 -7.57
CA VAL A 108 19.47 14.23 -8.12
C VAL A 108 18.07 13.75 -7.78
N ASN A 109 17.28 13.44 -8.78
CA ASN A 109 15.95 12.90 -8.60
C ASN A 109 16.01 11.38 -8.44
N VAL A 110 15.43 10.86 -7.36
CA VAL A 110 15.24 9.43 -7.17
C VAL A 110 14.03 9.01 -7.99
N PRO A 111 14.15 8.03 -8.89
CA PRO A 111 13.02 7.57 -9.67
C PRO A 111 11.87 7.10 -8.78
N ARG A 112 10.63 7.38 -9.16
CA ARG A 112 9.46 6.82 -8.49
C ARG A 112 9.28 5.38 -8.95
N LYS A 113 9.08 4.47 -8.02
CA LYS A 113 8.61 3.12 -8.31
C LYS A 113 7.10 3.18 -8.46
N MET A 114 6.63 3.11 -9.68
CA MET A 114 5.21 3.19 -10.00
C MET A 114 4.85 2.12 -11.03
N TRP A 115 3.74 1.46 -10.81
CA TRP A 115 3.14 0.48 -11.70
C TRP A 115 1.72 0.92 -12.04
N LYS A 116 1.39 0.86 -13.32
CA LYS A 116 0.10 1.28 -13.83
C LYS A 116 -0.52 0.18 -14.66
N PHE A 117 -1.76 -0.13 -14.38
CA PHE A 117 -2.49 -1.24 -14.98
C PHE A 117 -3.74 -0.73 -15.65
N ASP A 118 -3.91 -1.07 -16.91
CA ASP A 118 -5.04 -0.72 -17.75
C ASP A 118 -5.93 -1.94 -17.96
N PHE A 119 -7.17 -1.82 -17.55
CA PHE A 119 -8.12 -2.92 -17.48
C PHE A 119 -9.08 -2.85 -18.66
N GLY A 120 -8.98 -3.79 -19.57
CA GLY A 120 -9.87 -3.79 -20.74
C GLY A 120 -9.40 -4.68 -21.87
N ASP A 121 -9.46 -4.15 -23.09
CA ASP A 121 -9.01 -4.84 -24.29
C ASP A 121 -7.50 -4.67 -24.47
N SER A 122 -6.82 -5.76 -24.85
CA SER A 122 -5.37 -5.74 -25.13
C SER A 122 -4.94 -4.79 -26.24
N ASP A 123 -5.86 -4.43 -27.14
CA ASP A 123 -5.60 -3.56 -28.28
C ASP A 123 -5.75 -2.06 -27.95
N ASN A 124 -6.18 -1.75 -26.71
CA ASN A 124 -6.47 -0.38 -26.27
C ASN A 124 -5.76 -0.04 -24.95
N VAL A 125 -4.45 -0.26 -24.90
CA VAL A 125 -3.66 -0.04 -23.68
C VAL A 125 -3.02 1.34 -23.70
N ALA A 126 -3.23 2.12 -22.66
CA ALA A 126 -2.63 3.43 -22.51
C ALA A 126 -1.10 3.36 -22.40
N THR A 127 -0.42 4.36 -22.96
CA THR A 127 1.04 4.43 -22.92
C THR A 127 1.56 4.44 -21.49
N GLY A 128 2.45 3.52 -21.16
CA GLY A 128 3.06 3.38 -19.84
C GLY A 128 2.26 2.53 -18.86
N TYR A 129 1.19 1.90 -19.32
CA TYR A 129 0.41 0.95 -18.55
C TYR A 129 0.68 -0.50 -18.96
N TYR A 130 0.50 -1.42 -18.04
CA TYR A 130 0.45 -2.86 -18.28
C TYR A 130 -0.99 -3.28 -18.55
N SER A 131 -1.20 -4.08 -19.60
CA SER A 131 -2.53 -4.57 -19.95
C SER A 131 -3.01 -5.62 -18.96
N VAL A 132 -4.22 -5.46 -18.45
CA VAL A 132 -4.96 -6.45 -17.67
C VAL A 132 -6.25 -6.77 -18.41
N THR A 133 -6.27 -7.89 -19.10
CA THR A 133 -7.44 -8.40 -19.80
C THR A 133 -8.17 -9.47 -18.96
N LYS A 134 -9.33 -9.93 -19.43
CA LYS A 134 -10.07 -11.03 -18.81
C LYS A 134 -9.25 -12.33 -18.67
N ASP A 135 -8.21 -12.50 -19.52
CA ASP A 135 -7.36 -13.68 -19.56
C ASP A 135 -6.02 -13.46 -18.82
N THR A 136 -5.83 -12.31 -18.20
CA THR A 136 -4.63 -12.00 -17.42
C THR A 136 -4.76 -12.55 -16.00
N ALA A 137 -4.76 -13.89 -15.86
CA ALA A 137 -4.81 -14.54 -14.56
C ALA A 137 -3.44 -14.46 -13.86
N TYR A 138 -3.42 -14.08 -12.59
CA TYR A 138 -2.18 -13.93 -11.81
C TYR A 138 -1.30 -15.20 -11.83
N SER A 139 -1.91 -16.39 -11.72
CA SER A 139 -1.19 -17.66 -11.69
C SER A 139 -0.49 -18.01 -12.99
N THR A 140 -1.09 -17.68 -14.13
CA THR A 140 -0.63 -18.11 -15.46
C THR A 140 -0.05 -16.98 -16.29
N ASN A 141 -0.20 -15.72 -15.86
CA ASN A 141 0.34 -14.59 -16.58
C ASN A 141 1.87 -14.63 -16.63
N THR A 142 2.41 -14.72 -17.86
CA THR A 142 3.85 -14.70 -18.11
C THR A 142 4.40 -13.28 -18.28
N THR A 143 3.54 -12.30 -18.53
CA THR A 143 3.90 -10.90 -18.60
C THR A 143 4.22 -10.41 -17.19
N LYS A 144 5.32 -9.69 -17.08
CA LYS A 144 5.78 -9.09 -15.83
C LYS A 144 5.98 -7.60 -16.01
N THR A 145 5.99 -6.88 -14.90
CA THR A 145 6.41 -5.48 -14.88
C THR A 145 7.88 -5.35 -15.29
N SER A 146 8.34 -4.15 -15.58
CA SER A 146 9.73 -3.88 -15.99
C SER A 146 10.77 -4.30 -14.94
N ASP A 147 10.38 -4.35 -13.68
CA ASP A 147 11.19 -4.81 -12.54
C ASP A 147 10.88 -6.27 -12.13
N GLY A 148 10.13 -7.00 -12.96
CA GLY A 148 9.95 -8.45 -12.85
C GLY A 148 8.80 -8.91 -11.96
N LYS A 149 7.94 -8.01 -11.46
CA LYS A 149 6.79 -8.37 -10.61
C LYS A 149 5.68 -9.04 -11.43
N LYS A 150 5.08 -10.09 -10.88
CA LYS A 150 3.86 -10.70 -11.42
C LYS A 150 2.66 -9.82 -11.08
N PHE A 151 1.65 -9.88 -11.91
CA PHE A 151 0.36 -9.24 -11.67
C PHE A 151 -0.75 -9.96 -12.43
N GLY A 152 -1.98 -9.72 -12.04
CA GLY A 152 -3.15 -10.24 -12.75
C GLY A 152 -4.37 -10.43 -11.87
N LEU A 153 -5.41 -11.00 -12.46
CA LEU A 153 -6.66 -11.31 -11.79
C LEU A 153 -6.53 -12.60 -10.99
N LEU A 154 -7.03 -12.62 -9.77
CA LEU A 154 -7.18 -13.84 -8.99
C LEU A 154 -8.46 -14.55 -9.41
N GLY A 155 -8.31 -15.77 -9.89
CA GLY A 155 -9.42 -16.66 -10.23
C GLY A 155 -9.98 -17.37 -9.00
N THR A 156 -11.05 -18.12 -9.23
CA THR A 156 -11.71 -18.94 -8.22
C THR A 156 -10.94 -20.22 -7.89
N ASP A 157 -10.14 -20.70 -8.82
CA ASP A 157 -9.26 -21.86 -8.74
C ASP A 157 -7.89 -21.53 -8.12
N GLU A 158 -7.55 -20.27 -8.02
CA GLU A 158 -6.38 -19.85 -7.29
C GLU A 158 -6.65 -19.98 -5.80
N LYS A 159 -6.28 -21.12 -5.29
CA LYS A 159 -6.10 -21.35 -3.87
C LYS A 159 -4.96 -20.45 -3.41
N ALA A 160 -5.27 -19.19 -3.19
CA ALA A 160 -4.27 -18.22 -2.80
C ALA A 160 -3.52 -18.70 -1.56
N TYR A 161 -4.11 -19.60 -0.75
CA TYR A 161 -3.52 -19.97 0.53
C TYR A 161 -3.95 -21.36 1.00
N GLU A 162 -3.26 -22.39 0.56
CA GLU A 162 -3.31 -23.72 1.20
C GLU A 162 -2.46 -23.79 2.47
N VAL A 163 -2.06 -22.69 3.08
CA VAL A 163 -1.16 -22.76 4.23
C VAL A 163 -1.99 -22.80 5.51
N GLY A 164 -2.31 -24.00 5.97
CA GLY A 164 -2.63 -24.29 7.36
C GLY A 164 -3.90 -23.69 7.96
N THR A 165 -4.60 -22.83 7.25
CA THR A 165 -5.92 -22.36 7.64
C THR A 165 -6.96 -23.27 7.02
N HIS A 166 -7.53 -24.08 7.86
CA HIS A 166 -8.66 -24.88 7.54
C HIS A 166 -9.86 -23.96 7.28
N ILE A 167 -10.10 -23.64 6.03
CA ILE A 167 -11.34 -23.02 5.60
C ILE A 167 -12.25 -24.17 5.21
N ASP A 168 -12.88 -24.77 6.21
CA ASP A 168 -13.86 -25.81 5.99
C ASP A 168 -15.00 -25.27 5.14
N GLY A 169 -15.21 -25.89 3.99
CA GLY A 169 -16.44 -25.79 3.24
C GLY A 169 -16.59 -24.59 2.32
N ILE A 170 -15.51 -23.90 1.92
CA ILE A 170 -15.61 -22.91 0.85
C ILE A 170 -15.37 -23.59 -0.49
N ASP A 171 -16.45 -23.98 -1.14
CA ASP A 171 -16.43 -24.23 -2.56
C ASP A 171 -16.28 -22.89 -3.29
N THR A 172 -15.31 -22.80 -4.17
CA THR A 172 -15.04 -21.60 -4.96
C THR A 172 -16.21 -21.28 -5.89
N GLN A 173 -16.61 -20.03 -5.92
CA GLN A 173 -17.61 -19.54 -6.86
C GLN A 173 -16.94 -19.30 -8.21
N GLU A 174 -17.39 -19.91 -9.27
CA GLU A 174 -16.95 -19.58 -10.62
C GLU A 174 -17.70 -18.34 -11.09
N GLY A 175 -16.97 -17.26 -11.36
CA GLY A 175 -17.48 -16.05 -11.98
C GLY A 175 -16.89 -15.85 -13.36
N GLN A 176 -17.56 -15.04 -14.14
CA GLN A 176 -17.09 -14.67 -15.46
C GLN A 176 -16.65 -13.22 -15.48
N VAL A 177 -15.36 -13.00 -15.69
CA VAL A 177 -14.81 -11.69 -15.99
C VAL A 177 -15.16 -11.35 -17.45
N VAL A 178 -15.76 -10.20 -17.69
CA VAL A 178 -16.12 -9.71 -19.01
C VAL A 178 -15.46 -8.37 -19.28
N VAL A 179 -15.04 -8.19 -20.53
CA VAL A 179 -14.52 -6.91 -21.02
C VAL A 179 -15.66 -6.14 -21.64
N VAL A 180 -15.78 -4.87 -21.28
CA VAL A 180 -16.69 -3.94 -21.95
C VAL A 180 -15.88 -2.75 -22.44
N ASN A 181 -15.84 -2.58 -23.75
CA ASN A 181 -15.27 -1.39 -24.37
C ASN A 181 -16.45 -0.41 -24.63
N SER A 182 -16.49 0.68 -23.87
CA SER A 182 -17.56 1.67 -23.99
C SER A 182 -17.42 2.58 -25.19
N GLY A 183 -16.25 2.61 -25.83
CA GLY A 183 -15.91 3.57 -26.87
C GLY A 183 -15.91 5.03 -26.41
N LYS A 184 -16.08 5.28 -25.11
CA LYS A 184 -16.05 6.60 -24.49
C LYS A 184 -14.72 6.83 -23.83
N LYS A 185 -14.07 7.93 -24.18
CA LYS A 185 -12.88 8.39 -23.43
C LYS A 185 -13.32 8.94 -22.09
N ASN A 186 -12.78 8.37 -21.03
CA ASN A 186 -12.89 8.95 -19.71
C ASN A 186 -11.85 10.07 -19.56
N THR A 187 -12.20 11.12 -18.85
CA THR A 187 -11.33 12.29 -18.66
C THR A 187 -10.44 12.19 -17.43
N VAL A 188 -10.57 11.13 -16.64
CA VAL A 188 -9.81 10.97 -15.38
C VAL A 188 -8.37 10.56 -15.64
N THR A 189 -8.15 9.54 -16.47
CA THR A 189 -6.83 9.14 -16.96
C THR A 189 -6.89 8.70 -18.42
N SER A 190 -5.74 8.57 -19.10
CA SER A 190 -5.68 8.01 -20.44
C SER A 190 -6.02 6.53 -20.51
N ALA A 191 -6.06 5.85 -19.38
CA ALA A 191 -6.36 4.42 -19.23
C ALA A 191 -7.82 4.10 -18.98
N THR A 192 -8.70 5.07 -18.92
CA THR A 192 -10.09 4.88 -18.50
C THR A 192 -11.10 4.87 -19.63
N ASP A 193 -10.72 4.53 -20.84
CA ASP A 193 -11.61 4.45 -21.99
C ASP A 193 -12.21 3.05 -22.23
N ASP A 194 -11.68 2.02 -21.61
CA ASP A 194 -12.28 0.69 -21.47
C ASP A 194 -12.13 0.13 -20.03
N PHE A 195 -12.73 -1.01 -19.74
CA PHE A 195 -12.78 -1.52 -18.37
C PHE A 195 -13.15 -3.00 -18.32
N LEU A 196 -12.81 -3.64 -17.20
CA LEU A 196 -13.23 -4.99 -16.86
C LEU A 196 -14.28 -4.98 -15.76
N GLY A 197 -15.35 -5.72 -15.98
CA GLY A 197 -16.34 -6.06 -14.97
C GLY A 197 -16.43 -7.56 -14.77
N ALA A 198 -17.09 -7.99 -13.72
CA ALA A 198 -17.39 -9.37 -13.46
C ALA A 198 -18.90 -9.56 -13.35
N VAL A 199 -19.43 -10.58 -14.00
CA VAL A 199 -20.86 -10.89 -14.01
C VAL A 199 -21.09 -12.35 -13.65
N GLY A 200 -22.10 -12.55 -12.84
CA GLY A 200 -22.56 -13.88 -12.46
C GLY A 200 -21.51 -14.67 -11.68
N GLY A 201 -21.93 -15.76 -11.13
CA GLY A 201 -21.09 -16.73 -10.44
C GLY A 201 -21.99 -17.88 -10.04
N ALA A 202 -21.48 -19.10 -10.04
CA ALA A 202 -22.22 -20.21 -9.48
C ALA A 202 -22.39 -19.97 -7.97
N PRO A 203 -23.59 -20.20 -7.41
CA PRO A 203 -23.76 -20.12 -5.98
C PRO A 203 -22.86 -21.17 -5.31
N ILE A 204 -22.27 -20.80 -4.20
CA ILE A 204 -21.54 -21.73 -3.37
C ILE A 204 -22.54 -22.72 -2.78
N LYS A 205 -22.18 -23.99 -2.78
CA LYS A 205 -23.04 -25.08 -2.33
C LYS A 205 -23.61 -24.79 -0.95
N GLY A 206 -24.93 -24.61 -0.89
CA GLY A 206 -25.66 -24.36 0.36
C GLY A 206 -25.98 -22.91 0.67
N GLU A 207 -25.46 -21.95 -0.14
CA GLU A 207 -25.74 -20.53 0.04
C GLU A 207 -26.60 -19.99 -1.12
N PRO A 208 -27.46 -18.96 -0.87
CA PRO A 208 -28.20 -18.33 -1.93
C PRO A 208 -27.23 -17.68 -2.93
N ALA A 209 -27.58 -17.75 -4.22
CA ALA A 209 -26.85 -17.04 -5.26
C ALA A 209 -26.91 -15.54 -4.97
N ILE A 210 -25.75 -14.90 -4.89
CA ILE A 210 -25.67 -13.43 -4.86
C ILE A 210 -25.66 -12.99 -6.31
N GLU A 211 -26.83 -12.60 -6.81
CA GLU A 211 -26.99 -12.15 -8.18
C GLU A 211 -26.33 -10.78 -8.34
N GLY A 212 -25.35 -10.69 -9.24
CA GLY A 212 -24.73 -9.42 -9.58
C GLY A 212 -23.44 -9.03 -8.81
N ASP A 213 -23.14 -9.67 -7.69
CA ASP A 213 -22.05 -9.25 -6.79
C ASP A 213 -20.79 -10.08 -6.93
N TYR A 214 -20.32 -10.32 -8.15
CA TYR A 214 -19.07 -11.05 -8.32
C TYR A 214 -17.86 -10.10 -8.19
N PRO A 215 -16.87 -10.40 -7.32
CA PRO A 215 -15.73 -9.52 -7.11
C PRO A 215 -14.73 -9.60 -8.27
N ILE A 216 -14.22 -8.45 -8.69
CA ILE A 216 -12.99 -8.34 -9.47
C ILE A 216 -11.85 -8.28 -8.47
N ARG A 217 -10.95 -9.24 -8.52
CA ARG A 217 -9.81 -9.36 -7.62
C ARG A 217 -8.53 -9.24 -8.41
N PHE A 218 -7.75 -8.23 -8.12
CA PHE A 218 -6.46 -7.98 -8.74
C PHE A 218 -5.35 -8.10 -7.71
N SER A 219 -4.22 -8.69 -8.12
CA SER A 219 -3.02 -8.76 -7.30
C SER A 219 -1.77 -8.46 -8.09
N MET A 220 -0.78 -7.94 -7.39
CA MET A 220 0.56 -7.68 -7.91
C MET A 220 1.59 -8.12 -6.85
N ASP A 221 2.70 -8.75 -7.29
CA ASP A 221 3.84 -9.00 -6.39
C ASP A 221 4.29 -7.70 -5.75
N ALA A 222 4.48 -7.71 -4.45
CA ALA A 222 4.88 -6.56 -3.68
C ALA A 222 5.87 -6.97 -2.58
N GLU A 223 6.55 -6.02 -1.99
CA GLU A 223 7.57 -6.30 -0.99
C GLU A 223 7.00 -6.15 0.42
N ASN A 224 7.28 -7.12 1.28
CA ASN A 224 6.92 -7.06 2.69
C ASN A 224 7.64 -5.89 3.39
N ASP A 225 7.04 -5.32 4.43
CA ASP A 225 7.50 -4.13 5.14
C ASP A 225 7.55 -2.84 4.29
N HIS A 226 6.89 -2.85 3.11
CA HIS A 226 6.79 -1.70 2.22
C HIS A 226 5.41 -1.07 2.27
N TYR A 227 5.32 0.16 1.76
CA TYR A 227 4.11 0.98 1.73
C TYR A 227 3.76 1.36 0.31
N TYR A 228 2.48 1.31 0.00
CA TYR A 228 1.98 1.55 -1.35
C TYR A 228 0.80 2.51 -1.31
N LYS A 229 0.90 3.59 -2.08
CA LYS A 229 -0.24 4.43 -2.43
C LYS A 229 -0.92 3.84 -3.65
N VAL A 230 -2.20 3.59 -3.55
CA VAL A 230 -2.98 2.90 -4.59
C VAL A 230 -4.15 3.77 -5.01
N LYS A 231 -4.33 3.91 -6.32
CA LYS A 231 -5.49 4.52 -6.93
C LYS A 231 -6.22 3.49 -7.77
N VAL A 232 -7.49 3.32 -7.49
CA VAL A 232 -8.38 2.42 -8.21
C VAL A 232 -9.44 3.25 -8.91
N TYR A 233 -9.54 3.09 -10.22
CA TYR A 233 -10.52 3.79 -11.03
C TYR A 233 -11.70 2.86 -11.31
N VAL A 234 -12.81 3.10 -10.63
CA VAL A 234 -14.04 2.30 -10.72
C VAL A 234 -15.12 3.01 -11.51
N THR A 235 -15.86 2.25 -12.29
CA THR A 235 -16.94 2.75 -13.16
C THR A 235 -18.10 1.74 -13.22
N GLY A 236 -19.17 2.09 -13.88
CA GLY A 236 -20.24 1.13 -14.18
C GLY A 236 -19.89 0.20 -15.34
N LEU A 237 -20.20 -1.09 -15.22
CA LEU A 237 -20.09 -2.04 -16.32
C LEU A 237 -21.06 -1.69 -17.47
N ASP A 238 -22.32 -1.40 -17.12
CA ASP A 238 -23.31 -0.79 -18.03
C ASP A 238 -23.26 0.74 -17.82
N GLN A 239 -22.66 1.44 -18.76
CA GLN A 239 -22.44 2.89 -18.70
C GLN A 239 -23.74 3.72 -18.77
N THR A 240 -24.89 3.08 -18.98
CA THR A 240 -26.22 3.74 -18.98
C THR A 240 -26.90 3.73 -17.61
N LYS A 241 -26.30 3.03 -16.63
CA LYS A 241 -26.82 2.88 -15.27
C LYS A 241 -25.82 3.36 -14.24
N ASP A 242 -26.34 3.79 -13.12
CA ASP A 242 -25.52 4.02 -11.92
C ASP A 242 -24.89 2.71 -11.47
N ALA A 243 -23.71 2.78 -10.86
CA ALA A 243 -23.07 1.66 -10.18
C ALA A 243 -23.02 1.92 -8.66
N ILE A 244 -22.97 0.83 -7.89
CA ILE A 244 -22.76 0.88 -6.45
C ILE A 244 -21.54 0.02 -6.15
N ALA A 245 -20.43 0.64 -5.76
CA ALA A 245 -19.14 -0.02 -5.61
C ALA A 245 -18.70 -0.09 -4.14
N THR A 246 -18.17 -1.25 -3.77
CA THR A 246 -17.35 -1.43 -2.57
C THR A 246 -15.94 -1.80 -3.03
N VAL A 247 -14.94 -1.09 -2.53
CA VAL A 247 -13.53 -1.36 -2.83
C VAL A 247 -12.84 -1.80 -1.55
N PHE A 248 -12.13 -2.92 -1.62
CA PHE A 248 -11.31 -3.45 -0.54
C PHE A 248 -9.84 -3.41 -0.93
N SER A 249 -8.98 -3.18 0.05
CA SER A 249 -7.55 -3.41 -0.04
C SER A 249 -7.15 -4.63 0.79
N GLU A 250 -6.04 -5.24 0.40
CA GLU A 250 -5.35 -6.27 1.18
C GLU A 250 -6.31 -7.30 1.78
N ARG A 251 -6.24 -7.49 3.05
CA ARG A 251 -6.95 -8.46 3.87
C ARG A 251 -8.40 -8.06 4.13
N ARG A 252 -9.16 -7.69 3.07
CA ARG A 252 -10.57 -7.28 3.12
C ARG A 252 -10.81 -5.99 3.90
N HIS A 253 -9.87 -5.08 3.88
CA HIS A 253 -10.04 -3.76 4.46
C HIS A 253 -10.90 -2.90 3.54
N PRO A 254 -12.17 -2.60 3.86
CA PRO A 254 -13.00 -1.75 3.00
C PRO A 254 -12.45 -0.32 3.01
N ILE A 255 -12.24 0.23 1.83
CA ILE A 255 -11.82 1.62 1.64
C ILE A 255 -13.04 2.50 1.43
N VAL A 256 -13.91 2.08 0.53
CA VAL A 256 -15.25 2.66 0.34
C VAL A 256 -16.27 1.53 0.33
N THR A 257 -17.47 1.82 0.82
CA THR A 257 -18.58 0.85 0.85
C THR A 257 -19.82 1.49 0.28
N GLU A 258 -20.49 0.77 -0.63
CA GLU A 258 -21.72 1.20 -1.28
C GLU A 258 -21.61 2.61 -1.91
N GLU A 259 -20.44 2.89 -2.48
CA GLU A 259 -20.19 4.17 -3.13
C GLU A 259 -20.96 4.25 -4.45
N LYS A 260 -21.78 5.29 -4.57
CA LYS A 260 -22.58 5.51 -5.77
C LYS A 260 -21.75 6.21 -6.83
N ILE A 261 -21.72 5.62 -8.05
CA ILE A 261 -21.07 6.14 -9.24
C ILE A 261 -22.16 6.40 -10.28
N ALA A 262 -22.27 7.62 -10.76
CA ALA A 262 -23.31 7.96 -11.74
C ALA A 262 -23.03 7.29 -13.10
N ALA A 263 -24.07 7.05 -13.85
CA ALA A 263 -24.00 6.46 -15.19
C ALA A 263 -22.98 7.19 -16.08
N GLY A 264 -22.02 6.44 -16.61
CA GLY A 264 -20.96 6.97 -17.47
C GLY A 264 -19.83 7.73 -16.77
N GLU A 265 -19.85 7.76 -15.44
CA GLU A 265 -18.77 8.37 -14.64
C GLU A 265 -17.75 7.33 -14.20
N THR A 266 -16.53 7.79 -13.95
CA THR A 266 -15.47 7.01 -13.29
C THR A 266 -15.08 7.71 -12.01
N LYS A 267 -14.94 6.95 -10.94
CA LYS A 267 -14.51 7.44 -9.63
C LYS A 267 -13.13 6.92 -9.28
N GLU A 268 -12.27 7.83 -8.84
CA GLU A 268 -11.00 7.48 -8.21
C GLU A 268 -11.22 7.14 -6.73
N VAL A 269 -10.70 6.00 -6.31
CA VAL A 269 -10.63 5.56 -4.92
C VAL A 269 -9.15 5.44 -4.56
N GLU A 270 -8.70 6.28 -3.64
CA GLU A 270 -7.29 6.31 -3.22
C GLU A 270 -7.13 5.82 -1.78
N PHE A 271 -6.08 5.04 -1.53
CA PHE A 271 -5.72 4.58 -0.20
C PHE A 271 -4.22 4.32 -0.07
N THR A 272 -3.77 4.09 1.16
CA THR A 272 -2.41 3.64 1.45
C THR A 272 -2.45 2.27 2.11
N ALA A 273 -1.75 1.31 1.53
CA ALA A 273 -1.59 -0.03 2.07
C ALA A 273 -0.17 -0.23 2.61
N THR A 274 -0.02 -1.11 3.59
CA THR A 274 1.28 -1.65 4.00
C THR A 274 1.20 -3.16 4.04
N LEU A 275 2.17 -3.81 3.43
CA LEU A 275 2.28 -5.26 3.45
C LEU A 275 3.13 -5.68 4.64
N GLN A 276 2.56 -6.48 5.51
CA GLN A 276 3.19 -6.86 6.77
C GLN A 276 2.93 -8.31 7.08
N ASN A 277 3.98 -9.07 7.32
CA ASN A 277 3.85 -10.47 7.73
C ASN A 277 2.83 -10.65 8.86
N VAL A 278 2.04 -11.71 8.78
CA VAL A 278 1.01 -12.04 9.74
C VAL A 278 1.36 -13.34 10.45
N TYR A 279 1.48 -13.27 11.76
CA TYR A 279 1.61 -14.44 12.58
C TYR A 279 0.23 -15.05 12.84
N ILE A 280 0.10 -16.34 12.62
CA ILE A 280 -1.14 -17.10 12.82
C ILE A 280 -0.88 -18.21 13.80
N LYS A 281 -1.68 -18.25 14.84
CA LYS A 281 -1.62 -19.30 15.86
C LYS A 281 -2.29 -20.56 15.34
N GLY A 282 -1.56 -21.66 15.37
CA GLY A 282 -2.09 -22.97 15.03
C GLY A 282 -3.20 -23.40 15.98
N ARG A 283 -4.20 -24.06 15.46
CA ARG A 283 -5.35 -24.61 16.20
C ARG A 283 -5.46 -26.09 15.94
N ASP A 284 -6.12 -26.81 16.86
CA ASP A 284 -6.43 -28.22 16.72
C ASP A 284 -5.20 -29.11 16.41
N GLY A 285 -4.04 -28.73 16.97
CA GLY A 285 -2.78 -29.43 16.77
C GLY A 285 -1.96 -28.97 15.56
N ALA A 286 -2.44 -28.00 14.79
CA ALA A 286 -1.65 -27.36 13.76
C ALA A 286 -0.53 -26.51 14.40
N LYS A 287 0.60 -26.40 13.70
CA LYS A 287 1.71 -25.52 14.12
C LYS A 287 1.40 -24.06 13.83
N ASP A 288 1.91 -23.19 14.69
CA ASP A 288 1.99 -21.76 14.41
C ASP A 288 2.81 -21.52 13.13
N PHE A 289 2.43 -20.52 12.36
CA PHE A 289 3.17 -20.13 11.16
C PHE A 289 3.10 -18.62 10.94
N THR A 290 4.06 -18.11 10.16
CA THR A 290 4.05 -16.73 9.69
C THR A 290 3.68 -16.74 8.22
N TYR A 291 2.60 -16.06 7.89
CA TYR A 291 2.21 -15.78 6.52
C TYR A 291 3.02 -14.60 6.01
N ALA A 292 3.73 -14.81 4.91
CA ALA A 292 4.41 -13.73 4.21
C ALA A 292 3.39 -12.97 3.36
N ASP A 293 3.27 -11.67 3.62
CA ASP A 293 2.42 -10.78 2.86
C ASP A 293 3.26 -10.16 1.74
N ASP A 294 3.28 -10.80 0.59
CA ASP A 294 4.11 -10.51 -0.57
C ASP A 294 3.30 -10.14 -1.83
N MET A 295 2.02 -9.87 -1.65
CA MET A 295 1.11 -9.45 -2.71
C MET A 295 0.27 -8.25 -2.29
N LEU A 296 0.28 -7.20 -3.10
CA LEU A 296 -0.70 -6.12 -3.01
C LEU A 296 -2.02 -6.59 -3.64
N ASN A 297 -3.11 -6.47 -2.90
CA ASN A 297 -4.43 -6.93 -3.30
C ASN A 297 -5.43 -5.77 -3.40
N VAL A 298 -6.20 -5.76 -4.47
CA VAL A 298 -7.31 -4.83 -4.71
C VAL A 298 -8.54 -5.61 -5.14
N VAL A 299 -9.67 -5.32 -4.53
CA VAL A 299 -10.95 -5.95 -4.89
C VAL A 299 -12.01 -4.88 -5.08
N ALA A 300 -12.74 -4.96 -6.18
CA ALA A 300 -13.96 -4.18 -6.39
C ALA A 300 -15.15 -5.13 -6.54
N VAL A 301 -16.22 -4.83 -5.84
CA VAL A 301 -17.46 -5.61 -5.87
C VAL A 301 -18.66 -4.70 -5.70
N GLY A 302 -19.81 -5.12 -6.20
CA GLY A 302 -21.07 -4.42 -6.04
C GLY A 302 -21.94 -4.47 -7.31
N ASP A 303 -23.00 -3.70 -7.33
CA ASP A 303 -23.92 -3.67 -8.44
C ASP A 303 -23.37 -2.86 -9.63
N ASN A 304 -23.31 -3.47 -10.79
CA ASN A 304 -22.86 -2.84 -12.04
C ASN A 304 -21.41 -2.31 -11.99
N VAL A 305 -20.49 -2.96 -11.30
CA VAL A 305 -19.12 -2.47 -11.04
C VAL A 305 -18.12 -2.98 -12.06
N ALA A 306 -17.23 -2.09 -12.48
CA ALA A 306 -16.05 -2.39 -13.31
C ALA A 306 -14.83 -1.62 -12.82
N ILE A 307 -13.63 -2.13 -13.12
CA ILE A 307 -12.34 -1.43 -12.92
C ILE A 307 -11.82 -1.03 -14.30
N SER A 308 -11.44 0.23 -14.46
CA SER A 308 -10.79 0.74 -15.67
C SER A 308 -9.27 0.82 -15.52
N ALA A 309 -8.78 1.21 -14.36
CA ALA A 309 -7.35 1.26 -14.11
C ALA A 309 -7.01 1.08 -12.63
N ILE A 310 -5.76 0.65 -12.38
CA ILE A 310 -5.13 0.71 -11.06
C ILE A 310 -3.74 1.32 -11.23
N GLU A 311 -3.41 2.29 -10.37
CA GLU A 311 -2.07 2.85 -10.27
C GLU A 311 -1.53 2.59 -8.87
N VAL A 312 -0.31 2.09 -8.79
CA VAL A 312 0.39 1.74 -7.55
C VAL A 312 1.71 2.49 -7.50
N GLU A 313 1.94 3.23 -6.44
CA GLU A 313 3.20 3.91 -6.18
C GLU A 313 3.80 3.39 -4.86
N GLU A 314 5.05 2.92 -4.89
CA GLU A 314 5.78 2.64 -3.66
C GLU A 314 6.15 3.97 -2.98
N VAL A 315 5.76 4.11 -1.73
CA VAL A 315 5.95 5.34 -0.95
C VAL A 315 6.78 5.07 0.30
N GLU A 316 7.25 6.14 0.94
CA GLU A 316 7.88 6.01 2.26
C GLU A 316 6.90 5.47 3.30
N ALA A 317 7.46 4.88 4.35
CA ALA A 317 6.69 4.51 5.54
C ALA A 317 5.87 5.70 6.04
N CYS A 318 4.59 5.48 6.20
CA CYS A 318 3.64 6.47 6.70
C CYS A 318 3.15 6.04 8.11
N PRO A 319 2.48 6.94 8.84
CA PRO A 319 1.84 6.56 10.10
C PRO A 319 0.98 5.32 9.92
N THR A 320 1.19 4.33 10.77
CA THR A 320 0.50 3.03 10.69
C THR A 320 -0.29 2.76 11.95
N VAL A 321 -1.51 2.25 11.80
CA VAL A 321 -2.30 1.72 12.90
C VAL A 321 -1.98 0.23 13.06
N TRP A 322 -1.17 -0.09 14.06
CA TRP A 322 -0.81 -1.45 14.44
C TRP A 322 -1.87 -1.99 15.39
N MET A 323 -2.70 -2.90 14.92
CA MET A 323 -3.80 -3.43 15.70
C MET A 323 -3.41 -4.75 16.37
N TYR A 324 -3.56 -4.79 17.68
CA TYR A 324 -3.40 -5.99 18.51
C TYR A 324 -4.73 -6.30 19.16
N THR A 325 -5.41 -7.30 18.64
CA THR A 325 -6.82 -7.59 19.00
C THR A 325 -7.07 -9.09 19.11
N ASP A 326 -8.12 -9.45 19.83
CA ASP A 326 -8.69 -10.80 19.75
C ASP A 326 -9.67 -10.93 18.57
N SER A 327 -10.48 -11.98 18.58
CA SER A 327 -11.47 -12.27 17.53
C SER A 327 -12.44 -11.12 17.25
N THR A 328 -12.65 -10.21 18.21
CA THR A 328 -13.60 -9.10 18.06
C THR A 328 -13.05 -7.97 17.18
N GLY A 329 -11.73 -7.91 16.99
CA GLY A 329 -11.07 -6.89 16.20
C GLY A 329 -10.22 -7.42 15.05
N CYS A 330 -10.00 -8.74 14.92
CA CYS A 330 -9.15 -9.32 13.89
C CYS A 330 -9.82 -9.38 12.50
N ASP A 331 -9.02 -9.57 11.47
CA ASP A 331 -9.51 -9.69 10.08
C ASP A 331 -10.04 -11.08 9.75
N TYR A 332 -9.94 -12.04 10.69
CA TYR A 332 -10.24 -13.46 10.45
C TYR A 332 -9.60 -13.97 9.16
N ALA A 333 -9.86 -15.14 8.70
CA ALA A 333 -9.40 -15.80 7.46
C ALA A 333 -8.87 -14.84 6.36
N ALA A 334 -8.25 -13.79 6.76
CA ALA A 334 -7.91 -12.59 6.03
C ALA A 334 -6.63 -12.74 5.22
N LEU A 335 -6.22 -13.95 4.97
CA LEU A 335 -5.13 -14.23 4.03
C LEU A 335 -5.60 -14.15 2.58
N GLN A 336 -6.91 -13.97 2.36
CA GLN A 336 -7.48 -13.93 1.02
C GLN A 336 -8.13 -12.58 0.77
N PRO A 337 -7.99 -12.02 -0.44
CA PRO A 337 -8.85 -10.96 -0.92
C PRO A 337 -10.31 -11.38 -0.75
N PHE A 338 -11.19 -10.41 -0.70
CA PHE A 338 -12.61 -10.59 -0.46
C PHE A 338 -13.17 -11.87 -1.13
N PHE A 339 -13.83 -12.67 -0.30
CA PHE A 339 -14.68 -13.78 -0.72
C PHE A 339 -16.08 -13.54 -0.22
N PRO A 340 -17.11 -13.61 -1.06
CA PRO A 340 -18.48 -13.25 -0.67
C PRO A 340 -19.03 -14.01 0.54
N LEU A 341 -18.54 -15.21 0.79
CA LEU A 341 -19.00 -16.04 1.91
C LEU A 341 -18.18 -15.91 3.19
N GLN A 342 -17.06 -15.24 3.14
CA GLN A 342 -16.28 -14.97 4.35
C GLN A 342 -16.75 -13.69 4.98
N ASN A 343 -17.90 -13.72 5.61
CA ASN A 343 -18.55 -12.57 6.22
C ASN A 343 -17.99 -12.21 7.61
N TYR A 344 -16.98 -12.94 8.08
CA TYR A 344 -16.39 -12.66 9.38
C TYR A 344 -15.39 -11.52 9.26
N GLY A 345 -15.62 -10.49 10.04
CA GLY A 345 -14.69 -9.40 10.26
C GLY A 345 -14.85 -8.90 11.68
N GLY A 346 -13.76 -8.62 12.35
CA GLY A 346 -13.78 -7.87 13.60
C GLY A 346 -13.92 -6.37 13.30
N THR A 347 -14.07 -5.56 14.34
CA THR A 347 -14.17 -4.11 14.22
C THR A 347 -12.97 -3.50 13.50
N GLY A 348 -11.79 -4.12 13.61
CA GLY A 348 -10.57 -3.69 12.97
C GLY A 348 -10.58 -3.77 11.46
N THR A 349 -11.28 -4.77 10.90
CA THR A 349 -11.44 -4.88 9.44
C THR A 349 -12.02 -3.60 8.83
N PHE A 350 -12.97 -2.97 9.52
CA PHE A 350 -13.67 -1.79 9.01
C PHE A 350 -12.99 -0.45 9.35
N LEU A 351 -11.93 -0.46 10.15
CA LEU A 351 -11.26 0.78 10.56
C LEU A 351 -10.64 1.50 9.35
N SER A 352 -10.16 0.77 8.37
CA SER A 352 -9.56 1.32 7.14
C SER A 352 -10.44 2.33 6.41
N LYS A 353 -11.76 2.12 6.42
CA LYS A 353 -12.73 3.05 5.81
C LYS A 353 -12.68 4.47 6.39
N TYR A 354 -12.22 4.61 7.62
CA TYR A 354 -12.20 5.88 8.35
C TYR A 354 -10.80 6.48 8.45
N LEU A 355 -9.79 5.83 7.88
CA LEU A 355 -8.44 6.36 7.83
C LEU A 355 -8.27 7.28 6.63
N PRO A 356 -7.60 8.42 6.78
CA PRO A 356 -7.25 9.26 5.65
C PRO A 356 -6.17 8.58 4.80
N THR A 357 -6.10 8.94 3.53
CA THR A 357 -4.95 8.60 2.67
C THR A 357 -3.65 9.05 3.34
N GLY A 358 -2.61 8.22 3.25
CA GLY A 358 -1.32 8.46 3.94
C GLY A 358 -1.28 7.90 5.37
N VAL A 359 -2.30 7.16 5.78
CA VAL A 359 -2.29 6.34 7.00
C VAL A 359 -2.56 4.90 6.62
N ALA A 360 -1.66 4.00 7.00
CA ALA A 360 -1.81 2.57 6.76
C ALA A 360 -2.39 1.84 7.98
N ILE A 361 -2.86 0.62 7.77
CA ILE A 361 -3.33 -0.26 8.83
C ILE A 361 -2.64 -1.62 8.72
N SER A 362 -2.24 -2.17 9.86
CA SER A 362 -1.70 -3.53 9.97
C SER A 362 -2.36 -4.25 11.14
N ASN A 363 -3.33 -5.12 10.83
CA ASN A 363 -4.07 -5.86 11.84
C ASN A 363 -3.33 -7.15 12.20
N LYS A 364 -2.81 -7.21 13.42
CA LYS A 364 -2.10 -8.37 14.01
C LYS A 364 -3.00 -9.16 14.95
N GLY A 365 -4.31 -8.93 14.90
CA GLY A 365 -5.28 -9.67 15.69
C GLY A 365 -5.48 -11.09 15.21
N ASP A 366 -5.84 -11.98 16.13
CA ASP A 366 -6.20 -13.35 15.82
C ASP A 366 -7.33 -13.84 16.76
N GLY A 367 -8.08 -14.82 16.31
CA GLY A 367 -9.15 -15.39 17.12
C GLY A 367 -8.61 -16.20 18.31
N GLY A 368 -9.28 -16.11 19.45
CA GLY A 368 -8.96 -16.91 20.64
C GLY A 368 -7.72 -16.48 21.43
N ILE A 369 -7.00 -15.43 20.99
CA ILE A 369 -5.87 -14.88 21.74
C ILE A 369 -6.32 -13.83 22.77
N ASN A 370 -5.45 -13.48 23.70
CA ASN A 370 -5.66 -12.43 24.67
C ASN A 370 -4.37 -11.58 24.84
N ALA A 371 -4.42 -10.54 25.65
CA ALA A 371 -3.30 -9.61 25.82
C ALA A 371 -2.01 -10.26 26.38
N THR A 372 -2.09 -11.46 26.97
CA THR A 372 -0.90 -12.19 27.46
C THR A 372 -0.16 -12.90 26.34
N ASP A 373 -0.78 -13.07 25.17
CA ASP A 373 -0.13 -13.65 24.02
C ASP A 373 1.08 -12.81 23.60
N SER A 374 2.24 -13.46 23.56
CA SER A 374 3.50 -12.79 23.22
C SER A 374 3.92 -13.02 21.78
N ALA A 375 3.39 -14.05 21.12
CA ALA A 375 3.84 -14.43 19.79
C ALA A 375 3.43 -13.39 18.74
N HIS A 376 2.16 -13.00 18.69
CA HIS A 376 1.68 -11.94 17.80
C HIS A 376 2.34 -10.59 18.08
N TRP A 377 2.55 -10.28 19.36
CA TRP A 377 3.28 -9.08 19.77
C TRP A 377 4.73 -9.10 19.27
N ASN A 378 5.45 -10.18 19.52
CA ASN A 378 6.87 -10.30 19.16
C ASN A 378 7.10 -10.32 17.65
N ALA A 379 6.12 -10.81 16.89
CA ALA A 379 6.21 -10.89 15.43
C ALA A 379 6.24 -9.52 14.74
N ALA A 380 5.69 -8.47 15.37
CA ALA A 380 5.48 -7.20 14.68
C ALA A 380 5.89 -5.94 15.47
N ASN A 381 6.15 -6.04 16.79
CA ASN A 381 6.42 -4.83 17.59
C ASN A 381 7.70 -4.08 17.18
N ALA A 382 8.64 -4.74 16.50
CA ALA A 382 9.87 -4.11 16.01
C ALA A 382 9.58 -3.03 14.96
N ASN A 383 8.52 -3.20 14.17
CA ASN A 383 8.16 -2.31 13.05
C ASN A 383 7.43 -1.04 13.52
N ILE A 384 6.99 -0.99 14.77
CA ILE A 384 6.33 0.20 15.34
C ILE A 384 7.33 1.35 15.43
N GLY A 385 7.02 2.47 14.79
CA GLY A 385 7.86 3.64 14.68
C GLY A 385 7.22 4.92 15.23
N LYS A 386 7.95 6.02 15.09
CA LYS A 386 7.49 7.34 15.52
C LYS A 386 6.32 7.83 14.65
N GLY A 387 5.24 8.24 15.31
CA GLY A 387 4.03 8.73 14.66
C GLY A 387 3.00 7.65 14.40
N ASP A 388 3.32 6.39 14.67
CA ASP A 388 2.38 5.28 14.58
C ASP A 388 1.36 5.28 15.71
N PHE A 389 0.35 4.43 15.55
CA PHE A 389 -0.68 4.17 16.54
C PHE A 389 -0.68 2.69 16.89
N VAL A 390 -0.64 2.38 18.20
CA VAL A 390 -0.77 1.02 18.72
C VAL A 390 -2.17 0.87 19.29
N TYR A 391 -3.04 0.23 18.51
CA TYR A 391 -4.43 -0.01 18.87
C TYR A 391 -4.54 -1.36 19.58
N VAL A 392 -5.08 -1.38 20.78
CA VAL A 392 -5.18 -2.56 21.65
C VAL A 392 -6.61 -2.81 22.06
N GLN A 393 -7.16 -3.94 21.61
CA GLN A 393 -8.52 -4.36 21.91
C GLN A 393 -8.53 -5.83 22.34
N TYR A 394 -8.51 -6.07 23.64
CA TYR A 394 -8.61 -7.40 24.23
C TYR A 394 -9.62 -7.37 25.39
N GLY A 395 -10.17 -8.50 25.71
CA GLY A 395 -11.08 -8.62 26.86
C GLY A 395 -11.87 -9.91 26.84
N HIS A 396 -12.41 -10.27 25.68
CA HIS A 396 -13.30 -11.41 25.55
C HIS A 396 -12.65 -12.73 26.01
N ASN A 397 -11.38 -12.95 25.74
CA ASN A 397 -10.64 -14.17 26.07
C ASN A 397 -9.87 -14.09 27.41
N HIS A 398 -10.11 -13.06 28.22
CA HIS A 398 -9.51 -12.93 29.55
C HIS A 398 -10.37 -13.54 30.69
N LYS A 399 -11.36 -14.36 30.36
CA LYS A 399 -12.26 -14.96 31.36
C LYS A 399 -11.53 -15.84 32.38
N ASP A 400 -10.45 -16.52 31.95
CA ASP A 400 -9.70 -17.44 32.79
C ASP A 400 -8.58 -16.75 33.57
N ASP A 401 -7.97 -15.71 32.95
CA ASP A 401 -6.88 -14.92 33.57
C ASP A 401 -7.39 -13.82 34.50
N GLY A 402 -8.64 -13.44 34.33
CA GLY A 402 -9.28 -12.36 35.05
C GLY A 402 -8.66 -10.97 34.84
N PRO A 403 -9.15 -9.94 35.55
CA PRO A 403 -8.67 -8.57 35.36
C PRO A 403 -7.18 -8.37 35.66
N LEU A 404 -6.61 -9.16 36.55
CA LEU A 404 -5.19 -9.05 36.91
C LEU A 404 -4.27 -9.53 35.79
N GLY A 405 -4.67 -10.57 35.05
CA GLY A 405 -3.95 -11.04 33.86
C GLY A 405 -3.89 -9.97 32.80
N TYR A 406 -5.03 -9.35 32.51
CA TYR A 406 -5.15 -8.24 31.58
C TYR A 406 -4.26 -7.06 31.97
N LEU A 407 -4.39 -6.57 33.23
CA LEU A 407 -3.63 -5.42 33.72
C LEU A 407 -2.13 -5.62 33.71
N LYS A 408 -1.65 -6.86 33.87
CA LYS A 408 -0.22 -7.18 33.78
C LYS A 408 0.30 -7.21 32.33
N ALA A 409 -0.56 -7.53 31.39
CA ALA A 409 -0.17 -7.68 29.98
C ALA A 409 -0.17 -6.35 29.19
N ILE A 410 -1.02 -5.42 29.56
CA ILE A 410 -1.22 -4.16 28.83
C ILE A 410 0.00 -3.22 28.81
N PRO A 411 0.81 -3.07 29.85
CA PRO A 411 1.92 -2.11 29.88
C PRO A 411 2.90 -2.27 28.71
N LYS A 412 3.16 -3.49 28.25
CA LYS A 412 4.11 -3.74 27.14
C LYS A 412 3.77 -2.93 25.87
N TYR A 413 2.49 -2.73 25.57
CA TYR A 413 2.06 -1.98 24.39
C TYR A 413 2.34 -0.49 24.54
N TYR A 414 2.03 0.07 25.72
CA TYR A 414 2.31 1.46 26.03
C TYR A 414 3.81 1.73 26.08
N GLU A 415 4.58 0.90 26.78
CA GLU A 415 6.02 1.06 26.95
C GLU A 415 6.73 1.10 25.60
N LYS A 416 6.38 0.18 24.69
CA LYS A 416 6.94 0.18 23.33
C LYS A 416 6.51 1.44 22.56
N ALA A 417 5.24 1.74 22.50
CA ALA A 417 4.73 2.92 21.79
C ALA A 417 5.40 4.20 22.29
N HIS A 418 5.44 4.39 23.62
CA HIS A 418 6.07 5.56 24.22
C HIS A 418 7.57 5.64 23.90
N SER A 419 8.30 4.51 23.94
CA SER A 419 9.74 4.47 23.69
C SER A 419 10.14 4.89 22.28
N VAL A 420 9.25 4.71 21.29
CA VAL A 420 9.50 5.05 19.88
C VAL A 420 8.77 6.32 19.41
N GLY A 421 7.96 6.93 20.28
CA GLY A 421 7.15 8.11 19.93
C GLY A 421 5.89 7.80 19.14
N ALA A 422 5.34 6.61 19.33
CA ALA A 422 4.01 6.20 18.86
C ALA A 422 2.94 6.50 19.92
N THR A 423 1.67 6.46 19.51
CA THR A 423 0.50 6.69 20.38
C THR A 423 -0.24 5.38 20.65
N THR A 424 -0.57 5.09 21.90
CA THR A 424 -1.39 3.91 22.26
C THR A 424 -2.88 4.28 22.37
N ILE A 425 -3.72 3.44 21.77
CA ILE A 425 -5.18 3.53 21.84
C ILE A 425 -5.70 2.24 22.47
N TYR A 426 -6.38 2.33 23.60
CA TYR A 426 -7.04 1.19 24.26
C TYR A 426 -8.55 1.25 24.06
N VAL A 427 -9.15 0.10 23.69
CA VAL A 427 -10.57 -0.06 23.43
C VAL A 427 -11.14 -1.22 24.24
#